data_9d075d562aa3f5383011ac91635e671e
#
_entry.id   9d075d562aa3f5383011ac91635e671e
#
_cell.length_a   1.000
_cell.length_b   1.000
_cell.length_c   1.000
_cell.angle_alpha   90.00
_cell.angle_beta   90.00
_cell.angle_gamma   90.00
#
_symmetry.space_group_name_H-M   'P 1'
#
loop_
_entity.id
_entity.type
_entity.pdbx_description
1 polymer ?
#
loop_
_entity_poly.entity_id
_entity_poly.type
_entity_poly.pdbx_seq_one_letter_code
_entity_poly.pdbx_strand_id
1 'polypeptide(L)'
;MNMTRAVLWDMDGTLVDSEELHWISWRDTMAKEGRSITREEFLSSFGQRNDSILSGWLGAGASPERISRISNAKEELYRRLVRTNGIRPLPGVRTWLRRLYERGWLQAIASAAPRANIEVVLETLSAARYFQGIVSAENVHRGKPDPQVYLTAASQVGVSPERCIVVEDAPAGLEGAHNAGMWSIGVSPNGKHLTADVVVPSLNFLWPDTFEALLDRPPSERPKRTARAGRRIGKHLVPIPSRFVDRLKKAEETGIGYQVVGIKLKDGRSFDQVAVSDGCIIEVRGHHNIPFAAEDVASLVINHKDWNFRDRSDAQRRVQVGMTVNPDPGFTR
;
A
#
# COMPACT_ATOMS: atom_id res chain seq x y z
N MET A 1 -24.57 11.79 -14.02
CA MET A 1 -23.22 12.34 -14.24
C MET A 1 -22.25 11.55 -13.37
N ASN A 2 -21.27 10.89 -13.97
CA ASN A 2 -20.25 10.18 -13.20
C ASN A 2 -19.37 11.23 -12.52
N MET A 3 -19.55 11.43 -11.21
CA MET A 3 -18.75 12.42 -10.46
C MET A 3 -17.30 11.94 -10.39
N THR A 4 -16.38 12.82 -10.76
CA THR A 4 -14.93 12.57 -10.76
C THR A 4 -14.47 12.16 -9.35
N ARG A 5 -13.55 11.20 -9.25
CA ARG A 5 -13.04 10.65 -8.00
C ARG A 5 -11.55 10.36 -8.11
N ALA A 6 -10.80 10.45 -7.01
CA ALA A 6 -9.37 10.31 -7.04
C ALA A 6 -8.80 9.46 -5.90
N VAL A 7 -7.64 8.87 -6.17
CA VAL A 7 -6.77 8.28 -5.14
C VAL A 7 -5.48 9.07 -5.08
N LEU A 8 -5.12 9.49 -3.88
CA LEU A 8 -3.90 10.22 -3.59
C LEU A 8 -2.95 9.27 -2.85
N TRP A 9 -1.80 9.04 -3.45
CA TRP A 9 -0.85 8.04 -2.98
C TRP A 9 0.33 8.71 -2.26
N ASP A 10 0.63 8.29 -1.06
CA ASP A 10 1.98 8.44 -0.57
C ASP A 10 2.93 7.52 -1.35
N MET A 11 4.24 7.78 -1.30
CA MET A 11 5.23 7.02 -2.07
C MET A 11 6.04 6.07 -1.22
N ASP A 12 6.78 6.59 -0.26
CA ASP A 12 7.76 5.83 0.51
C ASP A 12 7.09 5.01 1.62
N GLY A 13 7.19 3.68 1.58
CA GLY A 13 6.46 2.81 2.51
C GLY A 13 5.01 2.49 2.07
N THR A 14 4.52 3.15 1.02
CA THR A 14 3.15 2.95 0.48
C THR A 14 3.17 2.39 -0.94
N LEU A 15 3.80 3.08 -1.89
CA LEU A 15 3.97 2.57 -3.26
C LEU A 15 5.19 1.66 -3.39
N VAL A 16 6.26 1.99 -2.69
CA VAL A 16 7.56 1.31 -2.79
C VAL A 16 8.16 0.99 -1.42
N ASP A 17 8.91 -0.10 -1.38
CA ASP A 17 9.80 -0.42 -0.27
C ASP A 17 11.13 0.32 -0.47
N SER A 18 11.21 1.52 0.08
CA SER A 18 12.34 2.43 -0.06
C SER A 18 13.19 2.56 1.21
N GLU A 19 12.78 1.94 2.32
CA GLU A 19 13.41 2.11 3.63
C GLU A 19 14.91 1.86 3.60
N GLU A 20 15.33 0.72 3.02
CA GLU A 20 16.77 0.35 3.00
C GLU A 20 17.60 1.30 2.12
N LEU A 21 17.05 1.77 0.98
CA LEU A 21 17.76 2.73 0.12
C LEU A 21 17.90 4.09 0.80
N HIS A 22 16.90 4.54 1.54
CA HIS A 22 16.97 5.74 2.36
C HIS A 22 17.97 5.59 3.51
N TRP A 23 17.96 4.43 4.17
CA TRP A 23 18.92 4.13 5.23
C TRP A 23 20.37 4.22 4.72
N ILE A 24 20.70 3.53 3.64
CA ILE A 24 22.05 3.56 3.04
C ILE A 24 22.42 5.00 2.67
N SER A 25 21.50 5.73 2.06
CA SER A 25 21.74 7.11 1.63
C SER A 25 22.04 8.04 2.80
N TRP A 26 21.28 7.95 3.89
CA TRP A 26 21.51 8.74 5.09
C TRP A 26 22.78 8.33 5.80
N ARG A 27 23.00 7.03 6.05
CA ARG A 27 24.19 6.50 6.70
C ARG A 27 25.46 6.97 6.01
N ASP A 28 25.55 6.80 4.69
CA ASP A 28 26.75 7.08 3.94
C ASP A 28 26.98 8.59 3.77
N THR A 29 25.90 9.37 3.67
CA THR A 29 26.01 10.83 3.59
C THR A 29 26.45 11.41 4.94
N MET A 30 25.87 10.96 6.05
CA MET A 30 26.22 11.45 7.38
C MET A 30 27.62 11.01 7.80
N ALA A 31 28.07 9.82 7.38
CA ALA A 31 29.45 9.37 7.61
C ALA A 31 30.48 10.32 6.96
N LYS A 32 30.19 10.86 5.76
CA LYS A 32 31.04 11.88 5.11
C LYS A 32 31.07 13.22 5.84
N GLU A 33 30.04 13.51 6.62
CA GLU A 33 29.95 14.68 7.50
C GLU A 33 30.59 14.44 8.89
N GLY A 34 31.25 13.29 9.08
CA GLY A 34 31.88 12.91 10.34
C GLY A 34 30.93 12.44 11.44
N ARG A 35 29.66 12.14 11.07
CA ARG A 35 28.64 11.65 12.01
C ARG A 35 28.14 10.26 11.64
N SER A 36 28.27 9.32 12.56
CA SER A 36 27.56 8.05 12.48
C SER A 36 26.13 8.23 13.00
N ILE A 37 25.17 7.66 12.28
CA ILE A 37 23.76 7.56 12.70
C ILE A 37 23.42 6.10 12.93
N THR A 38 22.54 5.82 13.89
CA THR A 38 22.03 4.48 14.14
C THR A 38 20.80 4.19 13.29
N ARG A 39 20.50 2.90 13.11
CA ARG A 39 19.25 2.49 12.42
C ARG A 39 18.01 3.00 13.16
N GLU A 40 18.06 3.05 14.47
CA GLU A 40 16.97 3.53 15.33
C GLU A 40 16.72 5.03 15.15
N GLU A 41 17.80 5.86 15.14
CA GLU A 41 17.69 7.30 14.82
C GLU A 41 17.07 7.51 13.44
N PHE A 42 17.48 6.73 12.44
CA PHE A 42 16.90 6.79 11.10
C PHE A 42 15.41 6.44 11.11
N LEU A 43 15.02 5.30 11.68
CA LEU A 43 13.64 4.83 11.70
C LEU A 43 12.70 5.81 12.43
N SER A 44 13.18 6.48 13.47
CA SER A 44 12.39 7.51 14.18
C SER A 44 12.13 8.76 13.36
N SER A 45 12.93 9.00 12.32
CA SER A 45 12.84 10.16 11.43
C SER A 45 12.26 9.84 10.05
N PHE A 46 12.09 8.56 9.72
CA PHE A 46 11.64 8.11 8.40
C PHE A 46 10.27 8.71 8.04
N GLY A 47 10.14 9.20 6.81
CA GLY A 47 8.93 9.90 6.34
C GLY A 47 8.86 11.40 6.67
N GLN A 48 9.81 11.93 7.44
CA GLN A 48 9.92 13.37 7.69
C GLN A 48 10.69 14.09 6.58
N ARG A 49 10.56 15.42 6.55
CA ARG A 49 11.34 16.27 5.63
C ARG A 49 12.81 16.31 6.04
N ASN A 50 13.71 16.36 5.06
CA ASN A 50 15.15 16.37 5.31
C ASN A 50 15.64 17.52 6.18
N ASP A 51 15.04 18.71 6.03
CA ASP A 51 15.37 19.88 6.87
C ASP A 51 15.05 19.64 8.34
N SER A 52 13.92 19.02 8.64
CA SER A 52 13.54 18.64 10.01
C SER A 52 14.46 17.57 10.58
N ILE A 53 14.77 16.54 9.79
CA ILE A 53 15.68 15.46 10.18
C ILE A 53 17.07 16.02 10.52
N LEU A 54 17.63 16.83 9.62
CA LEU A 54 18.98 17.38 9.78
C LEU A 54 19.05 18.41 10.93
N SER A 55 18.00 19.21 11.13
CA SER A 55 17.92 20.11 12.29
C SER A 55 17.95 19.34 13.60
N GLY A 56 17.26 18.19 13.68
CA GLY A 56 17.31 17.29 14.84
C GLY A 56 18.68 16.65 15.05
N TRP A 57 19.31 16.18 13.97
CA TRP A 57 20.60 15.47 14.07
C TRP A 57 21.81 16.40 14.24
N LEU A 58 21.83 17.57 13.64
CA LEU A 58 22.95 18.50 13.67
C LEU A 58 22.85 19.56 14.78
N GLY A 59 21.63 19.68 15.38
CA GLY A 59 21.34 20.71 16.39
C GLY A 59 21.08 22.10 15.80
N ALA A 60 20.68 23.03 16.66
CA ALA A 60 20.22 24.38 16.28
C ALA A 60 21.31 25.27 15.63
N GLY A 61 22.57 24.84 15.64
CA GLY A 61 23.70 25.62 15.06
C GLY A 61 24.00 25.27 13.59
N ALA A 62 23.27 24.35 12.96
CA ALA A 62 23.49 24.01 11.56
C ALA A 62 22.97 25.10 10.64
N SER A 63 23.84 25.64 9.75
CA SER A 63 23.39 26.66 8.80
C SER A 63 22.47 26.08 7.74
N PRO A 64 21.54 26.90 7.20
CA PRO A 64 20.65 26.48 6.10
C PRO A 64 21.41 25.92 4.90
N GLU A 65 22.57 26.51 4.57
CA GLU A 65 23.44 26.07 3.46
C GLU A 65 23.99 24.67 3.70
N ARG A 66 24.42 24.38 4.93
CA ARG A 66 24.89 23.04 5.31
C ARG A 66 23.78 22.02 5.25
N ILE A 67 22.59 22.33 5.76
CA ILE A 67 21.41 21.48 5.68
C ILE A 67 21.06 21.19 4.22
N SER A 68 21.01 22.21 3.37
CA SER A 68 20.72 22.06 1.95
C SER A 68 21.74 21.18 1.24
N ARG A 69 23.04 21.41 1.48
CA ARG A 69 24.13 20.63 0.88
C ARG A 69 24.03 19.15 1.24
N ILE A 70 23.84 18.83 2.54
CA ILE A 70 23.73 17.45 3.02
C ILE A 70 22.46 16.80 2.44
N SER A 71 21.31 17.49 2.46
CA SER A 71 20.08 17.02 1.87
C SER A 71 20.27 16.66 0.39
N ASN A 72 20.87 17.56 -0.39
CA ASN A 72 21.09 17.34 -1.82
C ASN A 72 22.00 16.14 -2.10
N ALA A 73 23.09 16.02 -1.33
CA ALA A 73 24.01 14.89 -1.44
C ALA A 73 23.34 13.55 -1.13
N LYS A 74 22.52 13.51 -0.08
CA LYS A 74 21.73 12.33 0.30
C LYS A 74 20.73 11.95 -0.81
N GLU A 75 20.00 12.93 -1.34
CA GLU A 75 18.99 12.64 -2.35
C GLU A 75 19.61 12.22 -3.69
N GLU A 76 20.77 12.77 -4.04
CA GLU A 76 21.54 12.32 -5.20
C GLU A 76 21.99 10.87 -5.04
N LEU A 77 22.49 10.50 -3.84
CA LEU A 77 22.86 9.12 -3.54
C LEU A 77 21.64 8.18 -3.61
N TYR A 78 20.50 8.57 -3.04
CA TYR A 78 19.27 7.80 -3.11
C TYR A 78 18.86 7.53 -4.57
N ARG A 79 18.79 8.55 -5.41
CA ARG A 79 18.44 8.40 -6.83
C ARG A 79 19.40 7.49 -7.58
N ARG A 80 20.70 7.57 -7.26
CA ARG A 80 21.72 6.66 -7.83
C ARG A 80 21.44 5.21 -7.41
N LEU A 81 21.18 4.98 -6.13
CA LEU A 81 20.86 3.64 -5.63
C LEU A 81 19.57 3.08 -6.26
N VAL A 82 18.52 3.89 -6.42
CA VAL A 82 17.30 3.47 -7.12
C VAL A 82 17.61 3.05 -8.56
N ARG A 83 18.43 3.80 -9.30
CA ARG A 83 18.77 3.46 -10.69
C ARG A 83 19.64 2.22 -10.80
N THR A 84 20.59 2.03 -9.89
CA THR A 84 21.54 0.90 -9.96
C THR A 84 20.99 -0.39 -9.39
N ASN A 85 20.25 -0.33 -8.28
CA ASN A 85 19.76 -1.51 -7.58
C ASN A 85 18.30 -1.84 -7.93
N GLY A 86 17.59 -0.90 -8.57
CA GLY A 86 16.16 -0.96 -8.73
C GLY A 86 15.42 -0.62 -7.44
N ILE A 87 14.10 -0.55 -7.53
CA ILE A 87 13.20 -0.42 -6.38
C ILE A 87 11.98 -1.30 -6.62
N ARG A 88 11.46 -1.93 -5.58
CA ARG A 88 10.32 -2.84 -5.69
C ARG A 88 9.03 -2.14 -5.27
N PRO A 89 7.94 -2.31 -6.03
CA PRO A 89 6.63 -1.88 -5.56
C PRO A 89 6.20 -2.78 -4.40
N LEU A 90 5.51 -2.20 -3.44
CA LEU A 90 4.89 -2.97 -2.36
C LEU A 90 3.76 -3.89 -2.88
N PRO A 91 3.43 -4.98 -2.13
CA PRO A 91 2.44 -5.95 -2.56
C PRO A 91 1.07 -5.32 -2.86
N GLY A 92 0.53 -5.62 -4.05
CA GLY A 92 -0.76 -5.10 -4.52
C GLY A 92 -0.71 -3.77 -5.27
N VAL A 93 0.37 -2.99 -5.17
CA VAL A 93 0.49 -1.66 -5.80
C VAL A 93 0.24 -1.71 -7.31
N ARG A 94 0.97 -2.55 -8.06
CA ARG A 94 0.79 -2.65 -9.52
C ARG A 94 -0.64 -3.01 -9.93
N THR A 95 -1.25 -3.90 -9.17
CA THR A 95 -2.64 -4.34 -9.39
C THR A 95 -3.62 -3.20 -9.20
N TRP A 96 -3.46 -2.44 -8.10
CA TRP A 96 -4.39 -1.36 -7.77
C TRP A 96 -4.20 -0.12 -8.65
N LEU A 97 -2.96 0.28 -8.96
CA LEU A 97 -2.71 1.38 -9.90
C LEU A 97 -3.40 1.12 -11.24
N ARG A 98 -3.22 -0.09 -11.80
CA ARG A 98 -3.87 -0.48 -13.05
C ARG A 98 -5.39 -0.53 -12.93
N ARG A 99 -5.92 -1.21 -11.91
CA ARG A 99 -7.37 -1.39 -11.70
C ARG A 99 -8.10 -0.07 -11.55
N LEU A 100 -7.55 0.85 -10.77
CA LEU A 100 -8.13 2.18 -10.58
C LEU A 100 -8.09 2.98 -11.89
N TYR A 101 -6.98 2.94 -12.61
CA TYR A 101 -6.85 3.56 -13.93
C TYR A 101 -7.90 3.02 -14.92
N GLU A 102 -8.04 1.70 -15.04
CA GLU A 102 -9.02 1.04 -15.89
C GLU A 102 -10.48 1.36 -15.51
N ARG A 103 -10.73 1.72 -14.25
CA ARG A 103 -12.04 2.14 -13.73
C ARG A 103 -12.27 3.66 -13.78
N GLY A 104 -11.38 4.41 -14.40
CA GLY A 104 -11.50 5.85 -14.57
C GLY A 104 -11.29 6.69 -13.30
N TRP A 105 -10.57 6.15 -12.29
CA TRP A 105 -10.13 6.93 -11.15
C TRP A 105 -8.93 7.80 -11.55
N LEU A 106 -8.97 9.07 -11.17
CA LEU A 106 -7.77 9.90 -11.22
C LEU A 106 -6.83 9.50 -10.08
N GLN A 107 -5.53 9.58 -10.33
CA GLN A 107 -4.53 9.22 -9.34
C GLN A 107 -3.47 10.31 -9.28
N ALA A 108 -3.05 10.66 -8.07
CA ALA A 108 -1.94 11.59 -7.87
C ALA A 108 -1.00 11.09 -6.78
N ILE A 109 0.26 11.47 -6.88
CA ILE A 109 1.24 11.29 -5.80
C ILE A 109 1.17 12.49 -4.87
N ALA A 110 1.20 12.25 -3.57
CA ALA A 110 1.23 13.24 -2.50
C ALA A 110 2.32 12.86 -1.49
N SER A 111 3.57 13.24 -1.77
CA SER A 111 4.75 12.79 -1.04
C SER A 111 5.55 13.96 -0.45
N ALA A 112 6.25 13.69 0.67
CA ALA A 112 7.25 14.58 1.23
C ALA A 112 8.61 14.49 0.53
N ALA A 113 8.77 13.57 -0.44
CA ALA A 113 10.00 13.41 -1.21
C ALA A 113 10.21 14.54 -2.22
N PRO A 114 11.45 14.86 -2.57
CA PRO A 114 11.78 15.75 -3.69
C PRO A 114 11.21 15.23 -5.02
N ARG A 115 10.79 16.12 -5.90
CA ARG A 115 10.24 15.81 -7.22
C ARG A 115 11.12 14.85 -8.01
N ALA A 116 12.42 15.08 -8.04
CA ALA A 116 13.37 14.24 -8.76
C ALA A 116 13.41 12.79 -8.24
N ASN A 117 13.15 12.55 -6.95
CA ASN A 117 13.07 11.19 -6.40
C ASN A 117 11.81 10.48 -6.90
N ILE A 118 10.68 11.18 -6.90
CA ILE A 118 9.40 10.64 -7.39
C ILE A 118 9.54 10.23 -8.86
N GLU A 119 10.15 11.07 -9.68
CA GLU A 119 10.35 10.82 -11.10
C GLU A 119 11.22 9.57 -11.34
N VAL A 120 12.33 9.41 -10.62
CA VAL A 120 13.19 8.23 -10.72
C VAL A 120 12.47 6.95 -10.28
N VAL A 121 11.68 7.00 -9.23
CA VAL A 121 10.87 5.85 -8.78
C VAL A 121 9.83 5.49 -9.84
N LEU A 122 9.09 6.47 -10.37
CA LEU A 122 8.08 6.23 -11.41
C LEU A 122 8.68 5.70 -12.71
N GLU A 123 9.85 6.19 -13.10
CA GLU A 123 10.61 5.69 -14.27
C GLU A 123 10.99 4.22 -14.06
N THR A 124 11.61 3.90 -12.91
CA THR A 124 12.05 2.53 -12.58
C THR A 124 10.88 1.56 -12.54
N LEU A 125 9.73 1.98 -12.05
CA LEU A 125 8.51 1.15 -12.00
C LEU A 125 7.72 1.11 -13.30
N SER A 126 8.05 1.99 -14.29
CA SER A 126 7.23 2.23 -15.49
C SER A 126 5.78 2.61 -15.14
N ALA A 127 5.59 3.41 -14.07
CA ALA A 127 4.29 3.69 -13.47
C ALA A 127 3.74 5.09 -13.75
N ALA A 128 4.51 5.98 -14.38
CA ALA A 128 4.14 7.39 -14.60
C ALA A 128 2.76 7.57 -15.27
N ARG A 129 2.38 6.66 -16.17
CA ARG A 129 1.10 6.71 -16.92
C ARG A 129 -0.16 6.64 -16.04
N TYR A 130 -0.03 6.16 -14.81
CA TYR A 130 -1.16 6.03 -13.90
C TYR A 130 -1.51 7.33 -13.16
N PHE A 131 -0.60 8.31 -13.16
CA PHE A 131 -0.73 9.52 -12.35
C PHE A 131 -0.99 10.75 -13.20
N GLN A 132 -2.03 11.52 -12.86
CA GLN A 132 -2.41 12.78 -13.48
C GLN A 132 -1.87 14.00 -12.70
N GLY A 133 -1.38 13.77 -11.47
CA GLY A 133 -0.80 14.80 -10.61
C GLY A 133 0.36 14.27 -9.78
N ILE A 134 1.30 15.13 -9.48
CA ILE A 134 2.41 14.85 -8.57
C ILE A 134 2.64 16.07 -7.69
N VAL A 135 2.45 15.88 -6.37
CA VAL A 135 2.81 16.86 -5.36
C VAL A 135 4.01 16.33 -4.58
N SER A 136 5.05 17.11 -4.54
CA SER A 136 6.35 16.82 -3.94
C SER A 136 6.67 17.82 -2.82
N ALA A 137 7.82 17.65 -2.16
CA ALA A 137 8.29 18.56 -1.12
C ALA A 137 8.32 20.02 -1.55
N GLU A 138 8.63 20.30 -2.82
CA GLU A 138 8.74 21.64 -3.38
C GLU A 138 7.40 22.35 -3.57
N ASN A 139 6.30 21.59 -3.60
CA ASN A 139 4.96 22.13 -3.81
C ASN A 139 4.25 22.56 -2.51
N VAL A 140 4.85 22.28 -1.35
CA VAL A 140 4.22 22.51 -0.04
C VAL A 140 5.18 23.21 0.91
N HIS A 141 4.64 24.10 1.73
CA HIS A 141 5.40 24.79 2.77
C HIS A 141 5.35 24.06 4.12
N ARG A 142 4.30 23.28 4.35
CA ARG A 142 4.09 22.53 5.57
C ARG A 142 3.97 21.05 5.27
N GLY A 143 4.74 20.25 6.01
CA GLY A 143 4.71 18.79 5.90
C GLY A 143 3.54 18.17 6.65
N LYS A 144 3.28 16.89 6.37
CA LYS A 144 2.33 16.05 7.12
C LYS A 144 2.62 16.16 8.63
N PRO A 145 1.62 16.33 9.48
CA PRO A 145 0.18 16.13 9.27
C PRO A 145 -0.61 17.35 8.78
N ASP A 146 0.05 18.43 8.29
CA ASP A 146 -0.67 19.50 7.60
C ASP A 146 -1.32 18.95 6.32
N PRO A 147 -2.60 19.27 6.04
CA PRO A 147 -3.32 18.72 4.91
C PRO A 147 -2.88 19.27 3.55
N GLN A 148 -1.95 20.23 3.51
CA GLN A 148 -1.59 20.97 2.30
C GLN A 148 -1.23 20.05 1.13
N VAL A 149 -0.44 18.99 1.37
CA VAL A 149 -0.01 18.06 0.31
C VAL A 149 -1.19 17.38 -0.38
N TYR A 150 -2.18 16.97 0.39
CA TYR A 150 -3.36 16.28 -0.13
C TYR A 150 -4.35 17.23 -0.79
N LEU A 151 -4.57 18.42 -0.21
CA LEU A 151 -5.42 19.44 -0.80
C LEU A 151 -4.84 19.93 -2.14
N THR A 152 -3.51 20.10 -2.21
CA THR A 152 -2.82 20.45 -3.46
C THR A 152 -2.96 19.33 -4.49
N ALA A 153 -2.81 18.07 -4.10
CA ALA A 153 -2.94 16.92 -5.00
C ALA A 153 -4.38 16.78 -5.54
N ALA A 154 -5.38 16.95 -4.69
CA ALA A 154 -6.79 16.96 -5.09
C ALA A 154 -7.09 18.09 -6.09
N SER A 155 -6.56 19.29 -5.83
CA SER A 155 -6.68 20.43 -6.72
C SER A 155 -6.01 20.19 -8.08
N GLN A 156 -4.81 19.58 -8.12
CA GLN A 156 -4.13 19.26 -9.39
C GLN A 156 -4.93 18.34 -10.29
N VAL A 157 -5.67 17.37 -9.70
CA VAL A 157 -6.51 16.45 -10.46
C VAL A 157 -7.97 16.92 -10.60
N GLY A 158 -8.32 18.10 -10.08
CA GLY A 158 -9.65 18.70 -10.20
C GLY A 158 -10.75 17.94 -9.47
N VAL A 159 -10.42 17.30 -8.32
CA VAL A 159 -11.37 16.50 -7.53
C VAL A 159 -11.52 17.12 -6.15
N SER A 160 -12.77 17.24 -5.68
CA SER A 160 -13.03 17.76 -4.34
C SER A 160 -12.55 16.77 -3.25
N PRO A 161 -12.07 17.28 -2.09
CA PRO A 161 -11.48 16.45 -1.04
C PRO A 161 -12.36 15.29 -0.58
N GLU A 162 -13.66 15.50 -0.47
CA GLU A 162 -14.63 14.48 -0.06
C GLU A 162 -14.77 13.32 -1.06
N ARG A 163 -14.26 13.51 -2.29
CA ARG A 163 -14.21 12.50 -3.36
C ARG A 163 -12.83 11.90 -3.54
N CYS A 164 -11.92 12.20 -2.61
CA CYS A 164 -10.55 11.67 -2.61
C CYS A 164 -10.38 10.62 -1.53
N ILE A 165 -9.56 9.61 -1.83
CA ILE A 165 -9.09 8.61 -0.88
C ILE A 165 -7.56 8.68 -0.83
N VAL A 166 -7.01 8.82 0.36
CA VAL A 166 -5.56 8.78 0.59
C VAL A 166 -5.13 7.36 0.94
N VAL A 167 -4.02 6.89 0.35
CA VAL A 167 -3.36 5.63 0.73
C VAL A 167 -2.00 5.97 1.34
N GLU A 168 -1.73 5.46 2.55
CA GLU A 168 -0.64 5.90 3.40
C GLU A 168 -0.19 4.81 4.40
N ASP A 169 1.08 4.86 4.85
CA ASP A 169 1.63 3.94 5.85
C ASP A 169 2.05 4.63 7.17
N ALA A 170 2.08 5.97 7.17
CA ALA A 170 2.54 6.75 8.31
C ALA A 170 1.39 7.44 9.07
N PRO A 171 1.43 7.47 10.43
CA PRO A 171 0.41 8.15 11.24
C PRO A 171 0.22 9.63 10.87
N ALA A 172 1.31 10.35 10.62
CA ALA A 172 1.24 11.77 10.26
C ALA A 172 0.55 12.00 8.90
N GLY A 173 0.75 11.08 7.94
CA GLY A 173 0.06 11.16 6.65
C GLY A 173 -1.42 10.87 6.78
N LEU A 174 -1.81 9.86 7.54
CA LEU A 174 -3.21 9.54 7.81
C LEU A 174 -3.94 10.67 8.57
N GLU A 175 -3.26 11.31 9.54
CA GLU A 175 -3.78 12.51 10.20
C GLU A 175 -3.95 13.67 9.21
N GLY A 176 -2.99 13.86 8.29
CA GLY A 176 -3.07 14.86 7.23
C GLY A 176 -4.26 14.62 6.28
N ALA A 177 -4.52 13.36 5.91
CA ALA A 177 -5.68 12.96 5.12
C ALA A 177 -7.00 13.31 5.84
N HIS A 178 -7.07 12.98 7.12
CA HIS A 178 -8.20 13.32 7.97
C HIS A 178 -8.41 14.85 8.07
N ASN A 179 -7.31 15.62 8.27
CA ASN A 179 -7.35 17.07 8.32
C ASN A 179 -7.77 17.70 6.99
N ALA A 180 -7.51 17.01 5.86
CA ALA A 180 -7.98 17.39 4.52
C ALA A 180 -9.47 17.06 4.28
N GLY A 181 -10.13 16.35 5.18
CA GLY A 181 -11.50 15.88 5.01
C GLY A 181 -11.62 14.70 4.03
N MET A 182 -10.56 13.93 3.84
CA MET A 182 -10.50 12.81 2.90
C MET A 182 -10.64 11.46 3.60
N TRP A 183 -11.12 10.46 2.87
CA TRP A 183 -11.07 9.07 3.30
C TRP A 183 -9.64 8.54 3.25
N SER A 184 -9.33 7.52 4.05
CA SER A 184 -7.97 7.01 4.19
C SER A 184 -7.90 5.49 4.24
N ILE A 185 -6.88 4.95 3.58
CA ILE A 185 -6.47 3.55 3.67
C ILE A 185 -5.07 3.51 4.25
N GLY A 186 -4.92 2.94 5.44
CA GLY A 186 -3.63 2.72 6.08
C GLY A 186 -3.02 1.37 5.66
N VAL A 187 -1.77 1.38 5.21
CA VAL A 187 -1.00 0.17 4.88
C VAL A 187 0.02 -0.07 6.00
N SER A 188 -0.09 -1.21 6.69
CA SER A 188 0.75 -1.53 7.86
C SER A 188 1.33 -2.95 7.78
N PRO A 189 2.41 -3.19 7.01
CA PRO A 189 3.01 -4.52 6.86
C PRO A 189 3.44 -5.14 8.19
N ASN A 190 3.92 -4.32 9.11
CA ASN A 190 4.45 -4.76 10.40
C ASN A 190 3.42 -4.73 11.53
N GLY A 191 2.13 -4.58 11.23
CA GLY A 191 1.06 -4.55 12.23
C GLY A 191 1.09 -3.30 13.14
N LYS A 192 1.78 -2.23 12.76
CA LYS A 192 1.73 -0.95 13.47
C LYS A 192 0.29 -0.49 13.60
N HIS A 193 -0.07 0.01 14.75
CA HIS A 193 -1.40 0.57 14.97
C HIS A 193 -1.54 1.88 14.18
N LEU A 194 -2.37 1.87 13.14
CA LEU A 194 -2.71 3.03 12.34
C LEU A 194 -4.17 3.43 12.58
N THR A 195 -4.43 4.74 12.53
CA THR A 195 -5.78 5.29 12.58
C THR A 195 -6.18 5.73 11.18
N ALA A 196 -6.98 4.90 10.49
CA ALA A 196 -7.51 5.15 9.15
C ALA A 196 -8.90 4.56 9.02
N ASP A 197 -9.63 4.90 7.94
CA ASP A 197 -10.97 4.36 7.68
C ASP A 197 -10.92 2.85 7.33
N VAL A 198 -9.84 2.44 6.68
CA VAL A 198 -9.48 1.04 6.42
C VAL A 198 -8.01 0.86 6.75
N VAL A 199 -7.65 -0.22 7.44
CA VAL A 199 -6.25 -0.59 7.69
C VAL A 199 -6.02 -2.01 7.20
N VAL A 200 -4.98 -2.18 6.38
CA VAL A 200 -4.58 -3.48 5.81
C VAL A 200 -3.08 -3.71 5.93
N PRO A 201 -2.62 -4.97 6.03
CA PRO A 201 -1.19 -5.28 6.01
C PRO A 201 -0.52 -4.97 4.67
N SER A 202 -1.25 -5.13 3.57
CA SER A 202 -0.84 -4.73 2.22
C SER A 202 -2.07 -4.52 1.35
N LEU A 203 -1.90 -3.90 0.19
CA LEU A 203 -3.01 -3.64 -0.75
C LEU A 203 -3.63 -4.91 -1.33
N ASN A 204 -2.95 -6.06 -1.24
CA ASN A 204 -3.51 -7.35 -1.65
C ASN A 204 -4.72 -7.76 -0.81
N PHE A 205 -4.90 -7.18 0.37
CA PHE A 205 -6.00 -7.47 1.28
C PHE A 205 -7.25 -6.62 1.07
N LEU A 206 -7.19 -5.66 0.15
CA LEU A 206 -8.35 -4.84 -0.19
C LEU A 206 -9.34 -5.63 -1.05
N TRP A 207 -10.63 -5.46 -0.74
CA TRP A 207 -11.69 -5.97 -1.59
C TRP A 207 -11.74 -5.21 -2.91
N PRO A 208 -12.20 -5.85 -4.01
CA PRO A 208 -12.28 -5.23 -5.32
C PRO A 208 -13.05 -3.91 -5.38
N ASP A 209 -13.98 -3.68 -4.47
CA ASP A 209 -14.88 -2.53 -4.36
C ASP A 209 -14.55 -1.62 -3.16
N THR A 210 -13.42 -1.84 -2.47
CA THR A 210 -13.07 -1.08 -1.25
C THR A 210 -13.10 0.43 -1.48
N PHE A 211 -12.56 0.90 -2.60
CA PHE A 211 -12.49 2.33 -2.90
C PHE A 211 -13.88 2.92 -3.16
N GLU A 212 -14.72 2.22 -3.91
CA GLU A 212 -16.11 2.60 -4.15
C GLU A 212 -16.90 2.61 -2.84
N ALA A 213 -16.81 1.53 -2.07
CA ALA A 213 -17.51 1.39 -0.80
C ALA A 213 -17.13 2.47 0.23
N LEU A 214 -15.87 2.96 0.21
CA LEU A 214 -15.45 4.10 1.04
C LEU A 214 -16.13 5.40 0.64
N LEU A 215 -16.19 5.71 -0.66
CA LEU A 215 -16.82 6.94 -1.14
C LEU A 215 -18.35 6.94 -0.97
N ASP A 216 -18.97 5.77 -0.98
CA ASP A 216 -20.42 5.63 -0.80
C ASP A 216 -20.85 5.77 0.67
N ARG A 217 -19.90 5.82 1.62
CA ARG A 217 -20.21 6.09 3.03
C ARG A 217 -20.59 7.54 3.26
N PRO A 218 -21.58 7.81 4.11
CA PRO A 218 -21.91 9.17 4.47
C PRO A 218 -20.73 9.84 5.22
N PRO A 219 -20.45 11.12 4.95
CA PRO A 219 -19.37 11.87 5.61
C PRO A 219 -19.45 11.87 7.15
N SER A 220 -20.66 11.69 7.70
CA SER A 220 -20.89 11.56 9.15
C SER A 220 -20.24 10.32 9.78
N GLU A 221 -19.90 9.31 8.98
CA GLU A 221 -19.21 8.09 9.43
C GLU A 221 -17.69 8.24 9.48
N ARG A 222 -17.13 9.35 8.98
CA ARG A 222 -15.70 9.61 9.11
C ARG A 222 -15.28 9.65 10.57
N PRO A 223 -14.16 9.02 10.94
CA PRO A 223 -13.68 9.06 12.31
C PRO A 223 -13.51 10.50 12.75
N LYS A 224 -14.30 10.95 13.73
CA LYS A 224 -14.04 12.21 14.41
C LYS A 224 -12.69 12.06 15.13
N ARG A 225 -11.90 13.11 15.19
CA ARG A 225 -10.55 13.29 15.72
C ARG A 225 -10.25 12.71 17.13
N THR A 226 -11.17 11.95 17.72
CA THR A 226 -10.99 11.22 18.97
C THR A 226 -10.51 9.80 18.64
N ALA A 227 -9.33 9.46 19.13
CA ALA A 227 -8.65 8.17 19.00
C ALA A 227 -9.60 6.96 19.07
N ARG A 228 -10.15 6.54 17.95
CA ARG A 228 -10.77 5.21 17.80
C ARG A 228 -9.98 4.46 16.75
N ALA A 229 -9.47 3.31 17.17
CA ALA A 229 -8.88 2.32 16.28
C ALA A 229 -9.73 2.16 15.01
N GLY A 230 -9.11 2.31 13.84
CA GLY A 230 -9.77 2.11 12.56
C GLY A 230 -10.53 0.79 12.54
N ARG A 231 -11.77 0.80 12.06
CA ARG A 231 -12.56 -0.43 11.92
C ARG A 231 -11.84 -1.31 10.91
N ARG A 232 -11.31 -2.45 11.34
CA ARG A 232 -10.71 -3.44 10.45
C ARG A 232 -11.78 -3.93 9.47
N ILE A 233 -11.81 -3.34 8.27
CA ILE A 233 -12.54 -3.87 7.13
C ILE A 233 -11.48 -4.54 6.24
N GLY A 234 -10.95 -5.63 6.72
CA GLY A 234 -10.12 -6.54 5.96
C GLY A 234 -10.72 -7.93 6.09
N LYS A 235 -10.43 -8.81 5.16
CA LYS A 235 -10.68 -10.24 5.32
C LYS A 235 -10.13 -10.63 6.70
N HIS A 236 -10.83 -11.48 7.40
CA HIS A 236 -10.31 -12.06 8.66
C HIS A 236 -9.06 -12.86 8.28
N LEU A 237 -7.88 -12.29 8.54
CA LEU A 237 -6.60 -12.90 8.19
C LEU A 237 -6.21 -13.87 9.28
N VAL A 238 -5.73 -15.03 8.87
CA VAL A 238 -5.17 -16.00 9.79
C VAL A 238 -3.65 -16.00 9.59
N PRO A 239 -2.85 -15.57 10.56
CA PRO A 239 -1.39 -15.61 10.43
C PRO A 239 -0.94 -17.06 10.26
N ILE A 240 0.05 -17.27 9.41
CA ILE A 240 0.69 -18.58 9.27
C ILE A 240 1.51 -18.86 10.53
N PRO A 241 1.42 -20.06 11.13
CA PRO A 241 2.27 -20.42 12.25
C PRO A 241 3.76 -20.19 11.93
N SER A 242 4.49 -19.59 12.86
CA SER A 242 5.89 -19.13 12.65
C SER A 242 6.81 -20.19 12.05
N ARG A 243 6.60 -21.47 12.42
CA ARG A 243 7.38 -22.61 11.90
C ARG A 243 7.30 -22.81 10.37
N PHE A 244 6.33 -22.20 9.68
CA PHE A 244 6.19 -22.29 8.22
C PHE A 244 6.63 -21.02 7.49
N VAL A 245 6.82 -19.90 8.20
CA VAL A 245 7.09 -18.58 7.58
C VAL A 245 8.40 -18.58 6.80
N ASP A 246 9.48 -19.14 7.37
CA ASP A 246 10.79 -19.16 6.71
C ASP A 246 10.81 -20.03 5.44
N ARG A 247 10.01 -21.10 5.44
CA ARG A 247 9.84 -21.97 4.27
C ARG A 247 9.11 -21.24 3.14
N LEU A 248 8.07 -20.48 3.48
CA LEU A 248 7.30 -19.69 2.52
C LEU A 248 8.13 -18.55 1.93
N LYS A 249 8.91 -17.84 2.76
CA LYS A 249 9.79 -16.76 2.28
C LYS A 249 10.87 -17.21 1.28
N LYS A 250 11.29 -18.49 1.36
CA LYS A 250 12.31 -19.07 0.47
C LYS A 250 11.74 -19.73 -0.77
N ALA A 251 10.44 -19.93 -0.83
CA ALA A 251 9.78 -20.59 -1.95
C ALA A 251 9.42 -19.60 -3.06
N GLU A 252 9.37 -20.09 -4.29
CA GLU A 252 8.87 -19.33 -5.43
C GLU A 252 7.39 -18.93 -5.20
N GLU A 253 7.03 -17.75 -5.69
CA GLU A 253 5.65 -17.28 -5.69
C GLU A 253 4.84 -18.04 -6.76
N THR A 254 3.58 -18.37 -6.46
CA THR A 254 2.64 -18.94 -7.44
C THR A 254 2.12 -17.84 -8.36
N GLY A 255 2.03 -16.62 -7.86
CA GLY A 255 1.64 -15.42 -8.58
C GLY A 255 2.25 -14.20 -7.89
N ILE A 256 2.09 -13.02 -8.49
CA ILE A 256 2.72 -11.80 -7.98
C ILE A 256 2.24 -11.50 -6.55
N GLY A 257 3.12 -11.69 -5.57
CA GLY A 257 2.89 -11.38 -4.16
C GLY A 257 2.10 -12.45 -3.38
N TYR A 258 1.92 -13.66 -3.91
CA TYR A 258 1.27 -14.75 -3.17
C TYR A 258 1.75 -16.13 -3.56
N GLN A 259 1.53 -17.08 -2.66
CA GLN A 259 1.74 -18.52 -2.88
C GLN A 259 0.43 -19.29 -2.69
N VAL A 260 0.25 -20.35 -3.46
CA VAL A 260 -0.84 -21.30 -3.24
C VAL A 260 -0.31 -22.53 -2.52
N VAL A 261 -0.97 -22.86 -1.43
CA VAL A 261 -0.59 -23.94 -0.53
C VAL A 261 -1.75 -24.90 -0.27
N GLY A 262 -1.42 -26.13 0.05
CA GLY A 262 -2.33 -27.08 0.72
C GLY A 262 -2.13 -26.99 2.22
N ILE A 263 -3.23 -26.92 2.99
CA ILE A 263 -3.22 -26.92 4.45
C ILE A 263 -3.97 -28.13 4.97
N LYS A 264 -3.38 -28.84 5.94
CA LYS A 264 -4.04 -29.88 6.72
C LYS A 264 -4.17 -29.41 8.17
N LEU A 265 -5.35 -29.53 8.72
CA LEU A 265 -5.64 -29.17 10.10
C LEU A 265 -5.41 -30.34 11.06
N LYS A 266 -5.33 -30.03 12.36
CA LYS A 266 -5.18 -31.02 13.45
C LYS A 266 -6.40 -31.94 13.57
N ASP A 267 -7.59 -31.46 13.18
CA ASP A 267 -8.84 -32.23 13.17
C ASP A 267 -9.02 -33.11 11.91
N GLY A 268 -8.02 -33.15 11.01
CA GLY A 268 -8.00 -33.95 9.80
C GLY A 268 -8.57 -33.28 8.55
N ARG A 269 -9.25 -32.14 8.64
CA ARG A 269 -9.71 -31.37 7.47
C ARG A 269 -8.53 -30.92 6.63
N SER A 270 -8.73 -30.83 5.31
CA SER A 270 -7.69 -30.41 4.37
C SER A 270 -8.26 -29.40 3.37
N PHE A 271 -7.43 -28.44 3.01
CA PHE A 271 -7.73 -27.37 2.03
C PHE A 271 -6.60 -27.32 1.03
N ASP A 272 -6.86 -27.66 -0.22
CA ASP A 272 -5.82 -27.82 -1.27
C ASP A 272 -5.45 -26.51 -1.97
N GLN A 273 -6.32 -25.52 -1.94
CA GLN A 273 -6.11 -24.22 -2.56
C GLN A 273 -6.35 -23.12 -1.54
N VAL A 274 -5.27 -22.74 -0.89
CA VAL A 274 -5.20 -21.68 0.10
C VAL A 274 -4.19 -20.67 -0.38
N ALA A 275 -4.61 -19.44 -0.59
CA ALA A 275 -3.71 -18.36 -0.95
C ALA A 275 -3.08 -17.76 0.30
N VAL A 276 -1.76 -17.58 0.24
CA VAL A 276 -0.92 -17.03 1.30
C VAL A 276 -0.15 -15.84 0.75
N SER A 277 -0.14 -14.73 1.47
CA SER A 277 0.66 -13.54 1.18
C SER A 277 1.14 -12.93 2.49
N ASP A 278 2.36 -12.41 2.51
CA ASP A 278 2.95 -11.71 3.64
C ASP A 278 2.83 -12.47 4.98
N GLY A 279 3.00 -13.79 4.94
CA GLY A 279 2.93 -14.64 6.13
C GLY A 279 1.52 -14.83 6.69
N CYS A 280 0.47 -14.46 5.95
CA CYS A 280 -0.92 -14.63 6.32
C CYS A 280 -1.69 -15.45 5.28
N ILE A 281 -2.62 -16.28 5.74
CA ILE A 281 -3.64 -16.88 4.90
C ILE A 281 -4.63 -15.78 4.51
N ILE A 282 -4.78 -15.56 3.21
CA ILE A 282 -5.60 -14.48 2.66
C ILE A 282 -6.94 -14.97 2.13
N GLU A 283 -6.97 -16.23 1.65
CA GLU A 283 -8.17 -16.81 1.08
C GLU A 283 -8.10 -18.34 1.08
N VAL A 284 -9.26 -18.96 1.29
CA VAL A 284 -9.46 -20.41 1.11
C VAL A 284 -10.48 -20.58 0.00
N ARG A 285 -10.14 -21.29 -1.08
CA ARG A 285 -11.02 -21.45 -2.23
C ARG A 285 -12.35 -22.08 -1.84
N GLY A 286 -13.44 -21.46 -2.30
CA GLY A 286 -14.79 -21.91 -1.97
C GLY A 286 -15.36 -21.43 -0.64
N HIS A 287 -14.59 -20.67 0.16
CA HIS A 287 -15.02 -20.14 1.44
C HIS A 287 -15.03 -18.61 1.47
N HIS A 288 -16.10 -18.03 2.03
CA HIS A 288 -16.19 -16.55 2.22
C HIS A 288 -15.26 -16.06 3.33
N ASN A 289 -15.03 -16.88 4.35
CA ASN A 289 -14.12 -16.61 5.45
C ASN A 289 -13.12 -17.76 5.56
N ILE A 290 -11.99 -17.54 6.23
CA ILE A 290 -11.04 -18.60 6.56
C ILE A 290 -11.69 -19.48 7.64
N PRO A 291 -11.95 -20.79 7.37
CA PRO A 291 -12.78 -21.63 8.23
C PRO A 291 -12.00 -22.32 9.35
N PHE A 292 -10.84 -21.80 9.76
CA PHE A 292 -9.98 -22.32 10.81
C PHE A 292 -9.06 -21.21 11.36
N ALA A 293 -8.48 -21.44 12.54
CA ALA A 293 -7.50 -20.55 13.17
C ALA A 293 -6.05 -20.99 12.89
N ALA A 294 -5.08 -20.11 13.18
CA ALA A 294 -3.65 -20.39 12.98
C ALA A 294 -3.18 -21.64 13.73
N GLU A 295 -3.64 -21.79 14.97
CA GLU A 295 -3.32 -22.91 15.86
C GLU A 295 -3.84 -24.26 15.36
N ASP A 296 -4.86 -24.26 14.50
CA ASP A 296 -5.42 -25.49 13.93
C ASP A 296 -4.55 -26.09 12.82
N VAL A 297 -3.64 -25.32 12.26
CA VAL A 297 -2.80 -25.75 11.13
C VAL A 297 -1.79 -26.80 11.61
N ALA A 298 -1.94 -28.03 11.15
CA ALA A 298 -1.02 -29.13 11.43
C ALA A 298 0.15 -29.17 10.45
N SER A 299 -0.12 -29.04 9.14
CA SER A 299 0.90 -29.03 8.09
C SER A 299 0.52 -28.11 6.94
N LEU A 300 1.56 -27.65 6.21
CA LEU A 300 1.45 -26.77 5.05
C LEU A 300 2.38 -27.29 3.96
N VAL A 301 1.86 -27.40 2.73
CA VAL A 301 2.62 -27.82 1.55
C VAL A 301 2.38 -26.81 0.44
N ILE A 302 3.46 -26.25 -0.12
CA ILE A 302 3.38 -25.36 -1.27
C ILE A 302 3.12 -26.24 -2.50
N ASN A 303 2.03 -25.97 -3.22
CA ASN A 303 1.60 -26.82 -4.33
C ASN A 303 1.48 -26.09 -5.67
N HIS A 304 1.63 -24.76 -5.67
CA HIS A 304 1.57 -23.90 -6.87
C HIS A 304 0.35 -24.16 -7.77
N LYS A 305 -0.76 -24.66 -7.21
CA LYS A 305 -1.98 -24.87 -7.98
C LYS A 305 -2.49 -23.53 -8.50
N ASP A 306 -2.98 -23.50 -9.75
CA ASP A 306 -3.51 -22.31 -10.38
C ASP A 306 -4.58 -21.64 -9.51
N TRP A 307 -4.34 -20.35 -9.24
CA TRP A 307 -5.26 -19.50 -8.52
C TRP A 307 -5.73 -18.36 -9.40
N ASN A 308 -6.93 -18.51 -9.97
CA ASN A 308 -7.49 -17.49 -10.84
C ASN A 308 -8.38 -16.54 -10.03
N PHE A 309 -7.84 -15.40 -9.64
CA PHE A 309 -8.63 -14.34 -8.97
C PHE A 309 -9.72 -13.72 -9.87
N ARG A 310 -9.69 -13.99 -11.19
CA ARG A 310 -10.67 -13.43 -12.13
C ARG A 310 -12.02 -14.14 -12.12
N ASP A 311 -12.08 -15.40 -11.69
CA ASP A 311 -13.29 -16.23 -11.80
C ASP A 311 -14.44 -15.87 -10.83
N ARG A 312 -14.17 -15.10 -9.77
CA ARG A 312 -15.23 -14.73 -8.81
C ARG A 312 -16.21 -13.67 -9.31
N SER A 313 -15.77 -12.72 -10.15
CA SER A 313 -16.66 -11.70 -10.69
C SER A 313 -17.65 -12.25 -11.71
N ASP A 314 -17.25 -13.29 -12.44
CA ASP A 314 -18.12 -13.92 -13.46
C ASP A 314 -19.05 -14.98 -12.88
N ALA A 315 -18.63 -15.73 -11.86
CA ALA A 315 -19.49 -16.70 -11.19
C ALA A 315 -20.64 -16.02 -10.41
N GLN A 316 -20.38 -14.90 -9.73
CA GLN A 316 -21.44 -14.13 -9.04
C GLN A 316 -22.38 -13.42 -10.02
N ARG A 317 -21.92 -12.98 -11.18
CA ARG A 317 -22.82 -12.44 -12.24
C ARG A 317 -23.71 -13.50 -12.86
N ARG A 318 -23.25 -14.74 -13.01
CA ARG A 318 -24.08 -15.85 -13.55
C ARG A 318 -25.15 -16.32 -12.57
N VAL A 319 -24.96 -16.14 -11.27
CA VAL A 319 -26.00 -16.48 -10.26
C VAL A 319 -27.05 -15.37 -10.12
N GLN A 320 -26.74 -14.11 -10.43
CA GLN A 320 -27.70 -13.00 -10.38
C GLN A 320 -28.48 -12.75 -11.68
N VAL A 321 -28.02 -13.29 -12.81
CA VAL A 321 -28.78 -13.27 -14.07
C VAL A 321 -29.32 -14.68 -14.31
N GLY A 322 -30.48 -14.95 -13.77
CA GLY A 322 -31.25 -16.15 -14.07
C GLY A 322 -31.61 -16.19 -15.55
N MET A 323 -30.72 -16.69 -16.38
CA MET A 323 -31.02 -17.14 -17.74
C MET A 323 -31.11 -18.66 -17.73
N THR A 324 -32.32 -19.15 -17.61
CA THR A 324 -32.72 -20.46 -18.09
C THR A 324 -32.39 -20.53 -19.57
N VAL A 325 -31.34 -21.22 -19.96
CA VAL A 325 -31.13 -21.65 -21.32
C VAL A 325 -31.96 -22.89 -21.51
N ASN A 326 -33.08 -22.75 -22.20
CA ASN A 326 -33.84 -23.87 -22.75
C ASN A 326 -32.97 -24.62 -23.77
N PRO A 327 -32.84 -25.94 -23.71
CA PRO A 327 -32.23 -26.69 -24.79
C PRO A 327 -33.17 -26.77 -25.98
N ASP A 328 -32.74 -26.25 -27.09
CA ASP A 328 -33.43 -26.33 -28.37
C ASP A 328 -33.38 -27.79 -28.88
N PRO A 329 -34.51 -28.42 -29.23
CA PRO A 329 -34.54 -29.76 -29.78
C PRO A 329 -34.45 -29.70 -31.31
N GLY A 330 -33.43 -30.34 -31.85
CA GLY A 330 -33.54 -30.98 -33.14
C GLY A 330 -33.11 -30.21 -34.37
N PHE A 331 -32.06 -30.69 -34.97
CA PHE A 331 -31.99 -30.85 -36.46
C PHE A 331 -31.29 -32.15 -36.80
N THR A 332 -32.09 -33.12 -37.19
CA THR A 332 -31.71 -34.23 -38.07
C THR A 332 -31.63 -33.72 -39.51
N ARG A 333 -30.49 -33.81 -40.12
CA ARG A 333 -30.13 -34.41 -41.46
C ARG A 333 -28.76 -33.96 -41.85
#